data_2f80e02a6800d1f3042dbc898a1a0c82
#
_entry.id   2f80e02a6800d1f3042dbc898a1a0c82
#
_cell.length_a   1.000
_cell.length_b   1.000
_cell.length_c   1.000
_cell.angle_alpha   90.00
_cell.angle_beta   90.00
_cell.angle_gamma   90.00
#
_symmetry.space_group_name_H-M   'P 1'
#
loop_
_entity.id
_entity.type
_entity.pdbx_description
1 polymer ?
#
loop_
_entity_poly.entity_id
_entity_poly.type
_entity_poly.pdbx_seq_one_letter_code
_entity_poly.pdbx_strand_id
1 'polypeptide(L)'
;MSSSTEVLTHPSIRDGWFYEQSPQWPGQAMSLKVRRILHAEQSKFQDVLVFESETYGNVLVLDGAIQCTERDEFSYQEMIAHLPINSHPNPRRVLVIGGGDGGVLREIVKHESVEEAVLCDIDEAVPRVSAKYLPKMA
;
A
#
# COMPACT_ATOMS: atom_id res chain seq x y z
N MET A 1 -25.43 -26.36 -0.23
CA MET A 1 -25.03 -25.50 0.89
C MET A 1 -24.59 -24.20 0.29
N SER A 2 -25.46 -23.18 0.33
CA SER A 2 -25.19 -21.85 -0.20
C SER A 2 -24.24 -21.14 0.78
N SER A 3 -22.98 -20.97 0.43
CA SER A 3 -22.09 -20.04 1.15
C SER A 3 -22.59 -18.64 0.83
N SER A 4 -23.30 -18.03 1.77
CA SER A 4 -23.54 -16.60 1.75
C SER A 4 -22.17 -15.92 1.80
N THR A 5 -21.71 -15.40 0.67
CA THR A 5 -20.55 -14.51 0.63
C THR A 5 -20.95 -13.26 1.40
N GLU A 6 -20.46 -13.15 2.62
CA GLU A 6 -20.65 -11.98 3.45
C GLU A 6 -20.08 -10.77 2.69
N VAL A 7 -20.94 -9.80 2.38
CA VAL A 7 -20.53 -8.59 1.67
C VAL A 7 -19.73 -7.76 2.65
N LEU A 8 -18.42 -7.62 2.42
CA LEU A 8 -17.56 -6.78 3.24
C LEU A 8 -18.00 -5.31 3.12
N THR A 9 -18.10 -4.64 4.26
CA THR A 9 -18.39 -3.20 4.36
C THR A 9 -17.27 -2.49 5.10
N HIS A 10 -17.11 -1.19 4.86
CA HIS A 10 -16.13 -0.37 5.55
C HIS A 10 -16.67 1.06 5.76
N PRO A 11 -16.45 1.70 6.91
CA PRO A 11 -17.01 3.02 7.21
C PRO A 11 -16.50 4.15 6.31
N SER A 12 -15.30 4.00 5.74
CA SER A 12 -14.75 4.96 4.77
C SER A 12 -15.35 4.84 3.37
N ILE A 13 -16.23 3.84 3.13
CA ILE A 13 -16.89 3.62 1.85
C ILE A 13 -18.37 3.93 1.99
N ARG A 14 -18.86 4.93 1.24
CA ARG A 14 -20.26 5.36 1.23
C ARG A 14 -20.75 5.48 -0.21
N ASP A 15 -21.90 4.96 -0.49
CA ASP A 15 -22.55 5.00 -1.82
C ASP A 15 -21.63 4.49 -2.96
N GLY A 16 -20.77 3.51 -2.66
CA GLY A 16 -19.83 2.94 -3.60
C GLY A 16 -18.56 3.77 -3.84
N TRP A 17 -18.30 4.78 -3.00
CA TRP A 17 -17.10 5.60 -3.06
C TRP A 17 -16.31 5.51 -1.76
N PHE A 18 -15.01 5.34 -1.87
CA PHE A 18 -14.06 5.56 -0.79
C PHE A 18 -13.75 7.06 -0.68
N TYR A 19 -13.68 7.56 0.54
CA TYR A 19 -13.33 8.95 0.85
C TYR A 19 -12.12 8.99 1.78
N GLU A 20 -11.01 9.54 1.29
CA GLU A 20 -9.89 9.94 2.13
C GLU A 20 -10.13 11.36 2.63
N GLN A 21 -10.28 11.48 3.94
CA GLN A 21 -10.41 12.76 4.63
C GLN A 21 -9.37 12.82 5.75
N SER A 22 -8.61 13.88 5.82
CA SER A 22 -7.58 14.08 6.83
C SER A 22 -7.73 15.43 7.51
N PRO A 23 -7.52 15.50 8.84
CA PRO A 23 -7.43 16.79 9.55
C PRO A 23 -6.29 17.68 9.03
N GLN A 24 -5.28 17.10 8.38
CA GLN A 24 -4.18 17.84 7.75
C GLN A 24 -4.63 18.64 6.52
N TRP A 25 -5.73 18.25 5.90
CA TRP A 25 -6.28 18.86 4.69
C TRP A 25 -7.76 19.23 4.88
N PRO A 26 -8.06 20.19 5.77
CA PRO A 26 -9.46 20.53 6.08
C PRO A 26 -10.17 21.10 4.85
N GLY A 27 -11.44 20.70 4.65
CA GLY A 27 -12.27 21.20 3.56
C GLY A 27 -12.07 20.52 2.22
N GLN A 28 -11.26 19.45 2.15
CA GLN A 28 -11.09 18.65 0.93
C GLN A 28 -11.10 17.16 1.24
N ALA A 29 -11.38 16.37 0.21
CA ALA A 29 -11.30 14.92 0.25
C ALA A 29 -10.81 14.39 -1.10
N MET A 30 -10.07 13.28 -1.09
CA MET A 30 -9.83 12.47 -2.28
C MET A 30 -10.82 11.31 -2.27
N SER A 31 -11.43 11.00 -3.42
CA SER A 31 -12.37 9.89 -3.51
C SER A 31 -12.12 9.02 -4.74
N LEU A 32 -12.31 7.71 -4.55
CA LEU A 32 -12.18 6.70 -5.59
C LEU A 32 -13.45 5.85 -5.64
N LYS A 33 -13.93 5.56 -6.84
CA LYS A 33 -15.06 4.65 -7.06
C LYS A 33 -14.63 3.23 -6.74
N VAL A 34 -15.37 2.55 -5.88
CA VAL A 34 -15.09 1.19 -5.41
C VAL A 34 -15.89 0.18 -6.21
N ARG A 35 -15.24 -0.85 -6.73
CA ARG A 35 -15.91 -2.02 -7.33
C ARG A 35 -16.27 -3.03 -6.26
N ARG A 36 -15.32 -3.35 -5.38
CA ARG A 36 -15.52 -4.29 -4.28
C ARG A 36 -14.43 -4.13 -3.22
N ILE A 37 -14.75 -4.46 -2.00
CA ILE A 37 -13.79 -4.59 -0.92
C ILE A 37 -13.14 -5.98 -1.04
N LEU A 38 -11.81 -6.02 -1.03
CA LEU A 38 -11.02 -7.26 -1.10
C LEU A 38 -10.61 -7.74 0.27
N HIS A 39 -10.34 -6.80 1.19
CA HIS A 39 -9.90 -7.09 2.55
C HIS A 39 -10.22 -5.92 3.48
N ALA A 40 -10.65 -6.22 4.70
CA ALA A 40 -10.82 -5.25 5.77
C ALA A 40 -10.52 -5.94 7.10
N GLU A 41 -9.57 -5.42 7.86
CA GLU A 41 -9.25 -5.89 9.20
C GLU A 41 -8.73 -4.76 10.08
N GLN A 42 -9.00 -4.85 11.39
CA GLN A 42 -8.29 -4.07 12.39
C GLN A 42 -7.09 -4.89 12.84
N SER A 43 -5.88 -4.47 12.44
CA SER A 43 -4.65 -5.09 12.91
C SER A 43 -4.37 -4.70 14.37
N LYS A 44 -3.25 -5.15 14.91
CA LYS A 44 -2.80 -4.69 16.23
C LYS A 44 -2.48 -3.20 16.27
N PHE A 45 -2.16 -2.61 15.13
CA PHE A 45 -1.60 -1.26 15.03
C PHE A 45 -2.52 -0.26 14.31
N GLN A 46 -3.33 -0.71 13.34
CA GLN A 46 -4.07 0.18 12.45
C GLN A 46 -5.21 -0.53 11.72
N ASP A 47 -6.11 0.25 11.18
CA ASP A 47 -7.12 -0.24 10.27
C ASP A 47 -6.49 -0.51 8.88
N VAL A 48 -6.71 -1.71 8.35
CA VAL A 48 -6.16 -2.16 7.06
C VAL A 48 -7.29 -2.47 6.11
N LEU A 49 -7.39 -1.71 5.04
CA LEU A 49 -8.40 -1.87 4.00
C LEU A 49 -7.73 -2.07 2.64
N VAL A 50 -8.17 -3.05 1.88
CA VAL A 50 -7.86 -3.18 0.46
C VAL A 50 -9.14 -3.25 -0.34
N PHE A 51 -9.26 -2.42 -1.36
CA PHE A 51 -10.38 -2.47 -2.28
C PHE A 51 -9.91 -2.40 -3.74
N GLU A 52 -10.71 -2.96 -4.63
CA GLU A 52 -10.57 -2.79 -6.07
C GLU A 52 -11.30 -1.52 -6.47
N SER A 53 -10.57 -0.57 -7.03
CA SER A 53 -11.14 0.67 -7.58
C SER A 53 -11.55 0.50 -9.04
N GLU A 54 -12.35 1.42 -9.55
CA GLU A 54 -12.78 1.39 -10.95
C GLU A 54 -11.65 1.73 -11.94
N THR A 55 -10.73 2.63 -11.54
CA THR A 55 -9.74 3.22 -12.46
C THR A 55 -8.29 3.15 -11.98
N TYR A 56 -8.03 2.81 -10.72
CA TYR A 56 -6.68 2.78 -10.13
C TYR A 56 -6.17 1.38 -9.79
N GLY A 57 -6.93 0.32 -10.12
CA GLY A 57 -6.63 -1.04 -9.72
C GLY A 57 -6.87 -1.25 -8.22
N ASN A 58 -6.12 -2.15 -7.61
CA ASN A 58 -6.21 -2.39 -6.18
C ASN A 58 -5.53 -1.26 -5.39
N VAL A 59 -6.16 -0.89 -4.29
CA VAL A 59 -5.77 0.24 -3.43
C VAL A 59 -5.57 -0.27 -2.02
N LEU A 60 -4.41 0.03 -1.43
CA LEU A 60 -4.12 -0.18 -0.02
C LEU A 60 -4.40 1.11 0.76
N VAL A 61 -5.16 0.96 1.83
CA VAL A 61 -5.51 2.06 2.74
C VAL A 61 -5.14 1.65 4.16
N LEU A 62 -4.47 2.52 4.88
CA LEU A 62 -4.14 2.35 6.29
C LEU A 62 -4.69 3.52 7.09
N ASP A 63 -5.47 3.25 8.14
CA ASP A 63 -6.15 4.28 8.96
C ASP A 63 -6.90 5.34 8.14
N GLY A 64 -7.55 4.91 7.05
CA GLY A 64 -8.33 5.78 6.16
C GLY A 64 -7.50 6.61 5.18
N ALA A 65 -6.18 6.47 5.15
CA ALA A 65 -5.28 7.14 4.21
C ALA A 65 -4.81 6.18 3.10
N ILE A 66 -4.93 6.58 1.84
CA ILE A 66 -4.41 5.82 0.71
C ILE A 66 -2.88 5.77 0.81
N GLN A 67 -2.33 4.56 0.80
CA GLN A 67 -0.89 4.33 0.81
C GLN A 67 -0.35 4.15 -0.60
N CYS A 68 -1.00 3.32 -1.40
CA CYS A 68 -0.61 3.07 -2.78
C CYS A 68 -1.78 2.52 -3.59
N THR A 69 -1.68 2.68 -4.91
CA THR A 69 -2.57 2.06 -5.89
C THR A 69 -1.74 1.35 -6.96
N GLU A 70 -2.28 0.32 -7.59
CA GLU A 70 -1.56 -0.38 -8.67
C GLU A 70 -1.23 0.52 -9.87
N ARG A 71 -1.96 1.60 -10.05
CA ARG A 71 -1.79 2.51 -11.19
C ARG A 71 -0.61 3.44 -11.06
N ASP A 72 -0.37 4.01 -9.88
CA ASP A 72 0.56 5.13 -9.69
C ASP A 72 1.67 4.87 -8.65
N GLU A 73 1.69 3.68 -8.03
CA GLU A 73 2.67 3.33 -7.00
C GLU A 73 4.12 3.51 -7.49
N PHE A 74 4.37 3.24 -8.76
CA PHE A 74 5.72 3.26 -9.32
C PHE A 74 6.41 4.61 -9.14
N SER A 75 5.68 5.72 -9.25
CA SER A 75 6.25 7.07 -9.14
C SER A 75 6.83 7.33 -7.74
N TYR A 76 6.11 6.92 -6.70
CA TYR A 76 6.57 7.02 -5.33
C TYR A 76 7.71 6.02 -5.04
N GLN A 77 7.52 4.76 -5.40
CA GLN A 77 8.47 3.67 -5.10
C GLN A 77 9.83 3.91 -5.76
N GLU A 78 9.83 4.31 -7.03
CA GLU A 78 11.04 4.64 -7.78
C GLU A 78 11.78 5.83 -7.17
N MET A 79 11.08 6.91 -6.83
CA MET A 79 11.72 8.11 -6.24
C MET A 79 12.30 7.82 -4.85
N ILE A 80 11.59 7.09 -4.01
CA ILE A 80 12.07 6.72 -2.67
C ILE A 80 13.29 5.80 -2.75
N ALA A 81 13.35 4.87 -3.69
CA ALA A 81 14.44 3.91 -3.81
C ALA A 81 15.65 4.48 -4.55
N HIS A 82 15.45 5.02 -5.75
CA HIS A 82 16.56 5.31 -6.65
C HIS A 82 17.31 6.58 -6.28
N LEU A 83 16.66 7.59 -5.73
CA LEU A 83 17.36 8.83 -5.34
C LEU A 83 18.43 8.59 -4.27
N PRO A 84 18.15 7.99 -3.11
CA PRO A 84 19.16 7.75 -2.10
C PRO A 84 20.22 6.73 -2.56
N ILE A 85 19.85 5.68 -3.28
CA ILE A 85 20.81 4.68 -3.74
C ILE A 85 21.81 5.30 -4.73
N ASN A 86 21.33 6.09 -5.69
CA ASN A 86 22.22 6.76 -6.65
C ASN A 86 23.03 7.90 -6.05
N SER A 87 22.64 8.41 -4.89
CA SER A 87 23.38 9.47 -4.17
C SER A 87 24.45 8.93 -3.22
N HIS A 88 24.38 7.65 -2.85
CA HIS A 88 25.34 7.03 -1.96
C HIS A 88 26.53 6.46 -2.74
N PRO A 89 27.78 6.69 -2.32
CA PRO A 89 28.96 6.26 -3.07
C PRO A 89 29.14 4.72 -3.13
N ASN A 90 28.57 3.99 -2.17
CA ASN A 90 28.67 2.53 -2.09
C ASN A 90 27.44 1.92 -1.39
N PRO A 91 26.27 1.80 -2.06
CA PRO A 91 25.02 1.37 -1.46
C PRO A 91 24.91 -0.16 -1.43
N ARG A 92 25.69 -0.84 -0.61
CA ARG A 92 25.72 -2.31 -0.53
C ARG A 92 24.68 -2.90 0.41
N ARG A 93 24.36 -2.17 1.50
CA ARG A 93 23.39 -2.62 2.50
C ARG A 93 22.32 -1.55 2.68
N VAL A 94 21.07 -1.94 2.51
CA VAL A 94 19.93 -1.03 2.52
C VAL A 94 18.90 -1.51 3.53
N LEU A 95 18.41 -0.58 4.34
CA LEU A 95 17.30 -0.80 5.27
C LEU A 95 16.10 0.03 4.82
N VAL A 96 14.96 -0.61 4.65
CA VAL A 96 13.65 0.02 4.47
C VAL A 96 12.92 -0.04 5.79
N ILE A 97 12.54 1.11 6.33
CA ILE A 97 11.73 1.21 7.55
C ILE A 97 10.31 1.55 7.15
N GLY A 98 9.35 0.68 7.48
CA GLY A 98 8.02 0.70 6.90
C GLY A 98 8.02 0.13 5.48
N GLY A 99 7.06 0.54 4.65
CA GLY A 99 6.98 0.10 3.26
C GLY A 99 6.63 -1.38 3.08
N GLY A 100 5.82 -1.92 3.98
CA GLY A 100 5.40 -3.32 3.96
C GLY A 100 4.64 -3.75 2.70
N ASP A 101 4.26 -2.79 1.83
CA ASP A 101 3.72 -3.09 0.52
C ASP A 101 4.74 -3.74 -0.43
N GLY A 102 6.05 -3.63 -0.14
CA GLY A 102 7.14 -4.25 -0.88
C GLY A 102 7.66 -3.45 -2.07
N GLY A 103 6.97 -2.39 -2.50
CA GLY A 103 7.32 -1.66 -3.72
C GLY A 103 8.69 -0.99 -3.67
N VAL A 104 9.06 -0.37 -2.55
CA VAL A 104 10.40 0.20 -2.37
C VAL A 104 11.47 -0.90 -2.40
N LEU A 105 11.23 -2.02 -1.73
CA LEU A 105 12.16 -3.16 -1.72
C LEU A 105 12.36 -3.72 -3.13
N ARG A 106 11.27 -3.86 -3.90
CA ARG A 106 11.32 -4.27 -5.32
C ARG A 106 12.24 -3.36 -6.15
N GLU A 107 12.17 -2.05 -5.95
CA GLU A 107 13.03 -1.10 -6.68
C GLU A 107 14.49 -1.16 -6.22
N ILE A 108 14.73 -1.34 -4.92
CA ILE A 108 16.08 -1.46 -4.34
C ILE A 108 16.84 -2.63 -4.93
N VAL A 109 16.21 -3.80 -5.05
CA VAL A 109 16.89 -5.02 -5.53
C VAL A 109 17.23 -5.01 -7.02
N LYS A 110 16.80 -3.99 -7.77
CA LYS A 110 17.23 -3.77 -9.15
C LYS A 110 18.65 -3.23 -9.26
N HIS A 111 19.22 -2.70 -8.17
CA HIS A 111 20.58 -2.16 -8.16
C HIS A 111 21.60 -3.27 -7.91
N GLU A 112 22.47 -3.52 -8.88
CA GLU A 112 23.52 -4.54 -8.79
C GLU A 112 24.53 -4.31 -7.64
N SER A 113 24.67 -3.06 -7.18
CA SER A 113 25.53 -2.71 -6.05
C SER A 113 24.97 -3.15 -4.70
N VAL A 114 23.68 -3.43 -4.60
CA VAL A 114 23.01 -3.83 -3.35
C VAL A 114 23.23 -5.33 -3.11
N GLU A 115 23.89 -5.65 -2.01
CA GLU A 115 24.17 -7.02 -1.59
C GLU A 115 23.17 -7.53 -0.56
N GLU A 116 22.63 -6.63 0.24
CA GLU A 116 21.66 -6.94 1.29
C GLU A 116 20.58 -5.84 1.35
N ALA A 117 19.34 -6.23 1.29
CA ALA A 117 18.20 -5.34 1.50
C ALA A 117 17.30 -5.93 2.60
N VAL A 118 17.02 -5.15 3.63
CA VAL A 118 16.17 -5.53 4.76
C VAL A 118 14.98 -4.60 4.83
N LEU A 119 13.78 -5.16 4.96
CA LEU A 119 12.57 -4.42 5.25
C LEU A 119 12.15 -4.68 6.69
N CYS A 120 11.86 -3.60 7.42
CA CYS A 120 11.40 -3.64 8.81
C CYS A 120 10.09 -2.87 8.92
N ASP A 121 8.98 -3.58 9.04
CA ASP A 121 7.65 -3.01 9.26
C ASP A 121 7.14 -3.38 10.66
N ILE A 122 6.39 -2.49 11.29
CA ILE A 122 5.80 -2.75 12.61
C ILE A 122 4.59 -3.67 12.53
N ASP A 123 3.89 -3.65 11.39
CA ASP A 123 2.63 -4.35 11.19
C ASP A 123 2.75 -5.46 10.16
N GLU A 124 2.81 -6.70 10.61
CA GLU A 124 2.89 -7.87 9.74
C GLU A 124 1.66 -8.03 8.83
N ALA A 125 0.54 -7.39 9.18
CA ALA A 125 -0.65 -7.42 8.33
C ALA A 125 -0.39 -6.77 6.97
N VAL A 126 0.43 -5.70 6.92
CA VAL A 126 0.70 -4.96 5.68
C VAL A 126 1.42 -5.83 4.64
N PRO A 127 2.59 -6.45 4.90
CA PRO A 127 3.23 -7.32 3.92
C PRO A 127 2.40 -8.55 3.57
N ARG A 128 1.68 -9.14 4.53
CA ARG A 128 0.81 -10.30 4.28
C ARG A 128 -0.33 -9.97 3.32
N VAL A 129 -0.99 -8.85 3.53
CA VAL A 129 -2.12 -8.38 2.72
C VAL A 129 -1.62 -7.92 1.34
N SER A 130 -0.49 -7.21 1.29
CA SER A 130 0.10 -6.73 0.04
C SER A 130 0.56 -7.89 -0.86
N ALA A 131 1.23 -8.89 -0.34
CA ALA A 131 1.58 -10.09 -1.10
C ALA A 131 0.37 -10.79 -1.72
N LYS A 132 -0.78 -10.74 -1.07
CA LYS A 132 -2.01 -11.38 -1.55
C LYS A 132 -2.76 -10.53 -2.59
N TYR A 133 -2.87 -9.24 -2.38
CA TYR A 133 -3.77 -8.36 -3.15
C TYR A 133 -3.05 -7.36 -4.06
N LEU A 134 -1.76 -7.14 -3.83
CA LEU A 134 -0.90 -6.22 -4.58
C LEU A 134 0.40 -6.94 -5.05
N PRO A 135 0.30 -8.14 -5.65
CA PRO A 135 1.47 -9.00 -5.88
C PRO A 135 2.50 -8.42 -6.87
N LYS A 136 2.16 -7.34 -7.56
CA LYS A 136 3.10 -6.64 -8.44
C LYS A 136 4.05 -5.69 -7.69
N MET A 137 3.75 -5.40 -6.43
CA MET A 137 4.58 -4.56 -5.57
C MET A 137 5.57 -5.37 -4.75
N ALA A 138 5.19 -6.56 -4.33
CA ALA A 138 5.98 -7.44 -3.47
C ALA A 138 6.88 -8.40 -4.25
#